data_0df43433cbea33724f7b76b351884604
#
_entry.id   0df43433cbea33724f7b76b351884604
#
_cell.length_a   1.000
_cell.length_b   1.000
_cell.length_c   1.000
_cell.angle_alpha   90.00
_cell.angle_beta   90.00
_cell.angle_gamma   90.00
#
_symmetry.space_group_name_H-M   'P 1'
#
loop_
_entity.id
_entity.type
_entity.pdbx_description
1 polymer ?
#
loop_
_entity_poly.entity_id
_entity_poly.type
_entity_poly.pdbx_seq_one_letter_code
_entity_poly.pdbx_strand_id
1 'polypeptide(L)'
;MKLTAGILGSLAGAAAVMAAVMYKTANGSHLKTHTFTLDKMKGMKPLTIFFISDVHRRLIDEKLLREAAVYKPDAVLLGGDLAEGGVPYARIEENIKRLTALAPVIYVWGNNDYEVSQQKLLSLLRAYKVIPLRNESVQFAYKGENVTICGVDDIRMMMDDYEAAIRYTDADKVNLLLCHNPDIHEQMRESDGIDAVFSGHTHGGQIRFGRFGPYELGGTGTVKKAHYLISNGYGTTKVPLRLGAKPETHMITLCGPDEPFS
;
A
#
# COMPACT_ATOMS: atom_id res chain seq x y z
N MET A 1 -20.45 -41.50 -24.92
CA MET A 1 -21.10 -40.95 -23.71
C MET A 1 -20.30 -41.12 -22.42
N LYS A 2 -19.80 -42.31 -22.03
CA LYS A 2 -19.01 -42.49 -20.78
C LYS A 2 -17.66 -41.78 -20.80
N LEU A 3 -16.95 -41.72 -21.93
CA LEU A 3 -15.66 -41.09 -22.08
C LEU A 3 -15.76 -39.54 -21.97
N THR A 4 -16.78 -38.93 -22.58
CA THR A 4 -17.05 -37.49 -22.51
C THR A 4 -17.46 -37.05 -21.09
N ALA A 5 -18.24 -37.88 -20.37
CA ALA A 5 -18.59 -37.62 -18.97
C ALA A 5 -17.36 -37.68 -18.05
N GLY A 6 -16.43 -38.61 -18.30
CA GLY A 6 -15.15 -38.70 -17.55
C GLY A 6 -14.25 -37.51 -17.77
N ILE A 7 -14.12 -37.03 -19.02
CA ILE A 7 -13.30 -35.84 -19.36
C ILE A 7 -13.92 -34.58 -18.73
N LEU A 8 -15.22 -34.39 -18.82
CA LEU A 8 -15.94 -33.27 -18.19
C LEU A 8 -15.79 -33.28 -16.68
N GLY A 9 -15.87 -34.44 -16.04
CA GLY A 9 -15.65 -34.59 -14.60
C GLY A 9 -14.20 -34.22 -14.18
N SER A 10 -13.21 -34.65 -14.96
CA SER A 10 -11.81 -34.32 -14.70
C SER A 10 -11.52 -32.82 -14.86
N LEU A 11 -12.09 -32.17 -15.86
CA LEU A 11 -11.96 -30.72 -16.08
C LEU A 11 -12.62 -29.92 -14.95
N ALA A 12 -13.84 -30.33 -14.53
CA ALA A 12 -14.52 -29.68 -13.41
C ALA A 12 -13.73 -29.82 -12.09
N GLY A 13 -13.15 -31.00 -11.84
CA GLY A 13 -12.28 -31.24 -10.69
C GLY A 13 -11.04 -30.35 -10.70
N ALA A 14 -10.36 -30.25 -11.84
CA ALA A 14 -9.19 -29.38 -12.00
C ALA A 14 -9.53 -27.88 -11.79
N ALA A 15 -10.66 -27.43 -12.32
CA ALA A 15 -11.14 -26.05 -12.12
C ALA A 15 -11.45 -25.75 -10.64
N ALA A 16 -12.08 -26.69 -9.93
CA ALA A 16 -12.38 -26.54 -8.50
C ALA A 16 -11.08 -26.47 -7.66
N VAL A 17 -10.09 -27.32 -7.95
CA VAL A 17 -8.77 -27.28 -7.29
C VAL A 17 -8.07 -25.94 -7.57
N MET A 18 -8.09 -25.48 -8.82
CA MET A 18 -7.51 -24.18 -9.19
C MET A 18 -8.18 -23.04 -8.42
N ALA A 19 -9.52 -22.99 -8.37
CA ALA A 19 -10.26 -21.98 -7.63
C ALA A 19 -9.92 -22.00 -6.12
N ALA A 20 -9.77 -23.17 -5.53
CA ALA A 20 -9.37 -23.34 -4.14
C ALA A 20 -7.95 -22.82 -3.88
N VAL A 21 -7.00 -23.10 -4.78
CA VAL A 21 -5.63 -22.57 -4.72
C VAL A 21 -5.64 -21.06 -4.85
N MET A 22 -6.38 -20.49 -5.80
CA MET A 22 -6.51 -19.05 -6.01
C MET A 22 -7.14 -18.36 -4.79
N TYR A 23 -8.16 -18.96 -4.20
CA TYR A 23 -8.79 -18.46 -2.98
C TYR A 23 -7.83 -18.49 -1.79
N LYS A 24 -7.11 -19.59 -1.59
CA LYS A 24 -6.07 -19.69 -0.55
C LYS A 24 -4.98 -18.65 -0.76
N THR A 25 -4.52 -18.45 -1.99
CA THR A 25 -3.53 -17.41 -2.32
C THR A 25 -4.06 -16.02 -1.98
N ALA A 26 -5.29 -15.69 -2.34
CA ALA A 26 -5.92 -14.40 -2.08
C ALA A 26 -6.03 -14.07 -0.58
N ASN A 27 -6.15 -15.09 0.28
CA ASN A 27 -6.22 -14.94 1.73
C ASN A 27 -4.86 -15.08 2.44
N GLY A 28 -3.77 -15.20 1.70
CA GLY A 28 -2.42 -15.19 2.25
C GLY A 28 -2.03 -13.83 2.80
N SER A 29 -0.98 -13.80 3.62
CA SER A 29 -0.36 -12.57 4.14
C SER A 29 1.14 -12.72 3.99
N HIS A 30 1.79 -11.77 3.34
CA HIS A 30 3.23 -11.78 3.12
C HIS A 30 3.80 -10.42 3.49
N LEU A 31 4.68 -10.38 4.48
CA LEU A 31 5.46 -9.20 4.84
C LEU A 31 6.78 -9.26 4.06
N LYS A 32 7.04 -8.26 3.24
CA LYS A 32 8.32 -8.07 2.53
C LYS A 32 9.12 -6.98 3.22
N THR A 33 10.43 -7.11 3.27
CA THR A 33 11.32 -6.11 3.82
C THR A 33 12.10 -5.41 2.70
N HIS A 34 12.28 -4.10 2.84
CA HIS A 34 13.05 -3.29 1.90
C HIS A 34 13.92 -2.30 2.68
N THR A 35 15.07 -1.96 2.12
CA THR A 35 15.91 -0.88 2.62
C THR A 35 16.17 0.09 1.48
N PHE A 36 15.89 1.38 1.69
CA PHE A 36 16.22 2.44 0.75
C PHE A 36 17.26 3.36 1.41
N THR A 37 18.36 3.54 0.73
CA THR A 37 19.42 4.44 1.16
C THR A 37 19.19 5.81 0.55
N LEU A 38 19.06 6.82 1.40
CA LEU A 38 18.80 8.20 1.03
C LEU A 38 19.96 9.09 1.51
N ASP A 39 20.63 9.79 0.60
CA ASP A 39 21.76 10.67 0.94
C ASP A 39 21.38 11.73 1.96
N LYS A 40 20.16 12.26 1.89
CA LYS A 40 19.61 13.24 2.83
C LYS A 40 19.44 12.71 4.26
N MET A 41 19.45 11.39 4.44
CA MET A 41 19.40 10.75 5.77
C MET A 41 20.77 10.55 6.41
N LYS A 42 21.84 11.07 5.81
CA LYS A 42 23.18 10.97 6.39
C LYS A 42 23.22 11.57 7.79
N GLY A 43 23.60 10.73 8.78
CA GLY A 43 23.63 11.09 10.20
C GLY A 43 22.26 11.14 10.89
N MET A 44 21.16 10.89 10.17
CA MET A 44 19.83 10.75 10.75
C MET A 44 19.61 9.31 11.23
N LYS A 45 18.70 9.15 12.20
CA LYS A 45 18.26 7.81 12.63
C LYS A 45 17.41 7.15 11.54
N PRO A 46 17.51 5.82 11.36
CA PRO A 46 16.66 5.10 10.41
C PRO A 46 15.16 5.30 10.70
N LEU A 47 14.38 5.49 9.65
CA LEU A 47 12.93 5.55 9.68
C LEU A 47 12.35 4.21 9.20
N THR A 48 11.61 3.53 10.08
CA THR A 48 10.97 2.25 9.79
C THR A 48 9.48 2.45 9.53
N ILE A 49 9.01 2.06 8.36
CA ILE A 49 7.64 2.27 7.88
C ILE A 49 6.99 0.91 7.61
N PHE A 50 5.79 0.69 8.16
CA PHE A 50 4.91 -0.37 7.69
C PHE A 50 4.00 0.18 6.61
N PHE A 51 4.11 -0.33 5.38
CA PHE A 51 3.28 0.06 4.26
C PHE A 51 2.27 -1.04 3.93
N ILE A 52 1.00 -0.65 3.83
CA ILE A 52 -0.13 -1.49 3.44
C ILE A 52 -1.06 -0.70 2.54
N SER A 53 -1.59 -1.33 1.49
CA SER A 53 -2.59 -0.77 0.58
C SER A 53 -3.63 -1.80 0.21
N ASP A 54 -4.74 -1.36 -0.39
CA ASP A 54 -5.73 -2.24 -1.01
C ASP A 54 -6.28 -3.29 -0.03
N VAL A 55 -6.73 -2.85 1.13
CA VAL A 55 -7.28 -3.75 2.18
C VAL A 55 -8.65 -4.29 1.77
N HIS A 56 -9.51 -3.45 1.20
CA HIS A 56 -10.83 -3.79 0.68
C HIS A 56 -11.71 -4.53 1.72
N ARG A 57 -12.15 -5.76 1.34
CA ARG A 57 -13.05 -6.60 2.16
C ARG A 57 -12.35 -7.37 3.26
N ARG A 58 -11.00 -7.37 3.27
CA ARG A 58 -10.25 -8.19 4.21
C ARG A 58 -10.20 -7.56 5.59
N LEU A 59 -10.19 -8.42 6.60
CA LEU A 59 -9.71 -8.07 7.94
C LEU A 59 -8.19 -8.29 7.95
N ILE A 60 -7.43 -7.33 8.46
CA ILE A 60 -5.97 -7.45 8.54
C ILE A 60 -5.62 -8.52 9.58
N ASP A 61 -4.81 -9.48 9.17
CA ASP A 61 -4.45 -10.64 9.97
C ASP A 61 -3.61 -10.23 11.19
N GLU A 62 -4.00 -10.68 12.39
CA GLU A 62 -3.26 -10.41 13.60
C GLU A 62 -1.85 -11.04 13.62
N LYS A 63 -1.66 -12.17 12.92
CA LYS A 63 -0.33 -12.77 12.78
C LYS A 63 0.59 -11.84 12.00
N LEU A 64 0.11 -11.25 10.91
CA LEU A 64 0.84 -10.24 10.14
C LEU A 64 1.21 -9.04 11.01
N LEU A 65 0.26 -8.54 11.82
CA LEU A 65 0.51 -7.40 12.70
C LEU A 65 1.54 -7.70 13.79
N ARG A 66 1.51 -8.91 14.36
CA ARG A 66 2.55 -9.36 15.29
C ARG A 66 3.92 -9.47 14.62
N GLU A 67 3.97 -9.95 13.38
CA GLU A 67 5.20 -9.99 12.59
C GLU A 67 5.73 -8.58 12.32
N ALA A 68 4.86 -7.66 11.90
CA ALA A 68 5.21 -6.25 11.68
C ALA A 68 5.68 -5.55 12.97
N ALA A 69 5.05 -5.83 14.11
CA ALA A 69 5.39 -5.22 15.39
C ALA A 69 6.82 -5.54 15.87
N VAL A 70 7.42 -6.67 15.42
CA VAL A 70 8.83 -7.01 15.72
C VAL A 70 9.79 -5.92 15.24
N TYR A 71 9.46 -5.28 14.12
CA TYR A 71 10.26 -4.22 13.49
C TYR A 71 10.08 -2.85 14.16
N LYS A 72 9.11 -2.70 15.07
CA LYS A 72 8.79 -1.44 15.76
C LYS A 72 8.67 -0.27 14.80
N PRO A 73 7.71 -0.30 13.85
CA PRO A 73 7.59 0.76 12.86
C PRO A 73 7.36 2.12 13.53
N ASP A 74 7.99 3.16 12.99
CA ASP A 74 7.82 4.55 13.43
C ASP A 74 6.52 5.14 12.86
N ALA A 75 6.08 4.64 11.69
CA ALA A 75 4.85 5.05 11.01
C ALA A 75 4.20 3.88 10.27
N VAL A 76 2.90 3.98 10.08
CA VAL A 76 2.13 3.18 9.12
C VAL A 76 1.73 4.10 7.96
N LEU A 77 2.10 3.74 6.73
CA LEU A 77 1.57 4.37 5.53
C LEU A 77 0.47 3.47 4.94
N LEU A 78 -0.76 3.99 4.92
CA LEU A 78 -1.92 3.31 4.36
C LEU A 78 -2.23 3.89 2.99
N GLY A 79 -1.84 3.13 1.95
CA GLY A 79 -1.78 3.55 0.56
C GLY A 79 -3.11 3.46 -0.20
N GLY A 80 -4.22 3.78 0.44
CA GLY A 80 -5.55 3.81 -0.19
C GLY A 80 -6.25 2.46 -0.26
N ASP A 81 -7.51 2.49 -0.71
CA ASP A 81 -8.42 1.34 -0.81
C ASP A 81 -8.53 0.57 0.52
N LEU A 82 -8.66 1.32 1.62
CA LEU A 82 -9.00 0.78 2.93
C LEU A 82 -10.41 0.21 2.95
N ALA A 83 -11.32 0.89 2.26
CA ALA A 83 -12.74 0.58 2.19
C ALA A 83 -13.18 0.27 0.75
N GLU A 84 -14.34 -0.38 0.61
CA GLU A 84 -15.05 -0.52 -0.66
C GLU A 84 -16.55 -0.68 -0.40
N GLY A 85 -17.37 -0.49 -1.41
CA GLY A 85 -18.83 -0.65 -1.34
C GLY A 85 -19.25 -2.01 -0.80
N GLY A 86 -20.20 -2.01 0.14
CA GLY A 86 -20.73 -3.22 0.78
C GLY A 86 -19.88 -3.78 1.92
N VAL A 87 -18.75 -3.16 2.28
CA VAL A 87 -17.97 -3.53 3.48
C VAL A 87 -18.61 -2.90 4.73
N PRO A 88 -18.91 -3.68 5.77
CA PRO A 88 -19.42 -3.13 7.04
C PRO A 88 -18.42 -2.15 7.67
N TYR A 89 -18.89 -0.98 8.11
CA TYR A 89 -18.05 0.02 8.79
C TYR A 89 -17.32 -0.54 10.01
N ALA A 90 -17.93 -1.48 10.74
CA ALA A 90 -17.27 -2.15 11.86
C ALA A 90 -15.97 -2.89 11.45
N ARG A 91 -15.90 -3.41 10.21
CA ARG A 91 -14.68 -4.03 9.69
C ARG A 91 -13.63 -2.98 9.32
N ILE A 92 -14.05 -1.89 8.71
CA ILE A 92 -13.17 -0.75 8.40
C ILE A 92 -12.57 -0.20 9.70
N GLU A 93 -13.42 0.02 10.71
CA GLU A 93 -13.04 0.49 12.03
C GLU A 93 -12.04 -0.46 12.71
N GLU A 94 -12.30 -1.76 12.68
CA GLU A 94 -11.39 -2.76 13.26
C GLU A 94 -10.02 -2.75 12.55
N ASN A 95 -9.97 -2.58 11.23
CA ASN A 95 -8.73 -2.44 10.50
C ASN A 95 -7.96 -1.18 10.91
N ILE A 96 -8.64 -0.05 11.03
CA ILE A 96 -8.04 1.21 11.51
C ILE A 96 -7.45 1.01 12.92
N LYS A 97 -8.23 0.44 13.84
CA LYS A 97 -7.82 0.14 15.20
C LYS A 97 -6.56 -0.73 15.24
N ARG A 98 -6.52 -1.78 14.41
CA ARG A 98 -5.37 -2.67 14.32
C ARG A 98 -4.11 -1.95 13.84
N LEU A 99 -4.24 -1.11 12.82
CA LEU A 99 -3.10 -0.36 12.28
C LEU A 99 -2.60 0.71 13.27
N THR A 100 -3.50 1.45 13.90
CA THR A 100 -3.13 2.48 14.88
C THR A 100 -2.52 1.92 16.17
N ALA A 101 -2.70 0.62 16.44
CA ALA A 101 -2.00 -0.07 17.53
C ALA A 101 -0.52 -0.34 17.23
N LEU A 102 -0.09 -0.29 15.97
CA LEU A 102 1.33 -0.46 15.59
C LEU A 102 2.11 0.85 15.71
N ALA A 103 1.62 1.92 15.09
CA ALA A 103 2.28 3.22 15.02
C ALA A 103 1.28 4.29 14.53
N PRO A 104 1.63 5.59 14.53
CA PRO A 104 0.85 6.64 13.87
C PRO A 104 0.58 6.29 12.41
N VAL A 105 -0.67 6.47 11.97
CA VAL A 105 -1.12 6.11 10.62
C VAL A 105 -1.31 7.35 9.78
N ILE A 106 -0.66 7.40 8.62
CA ILE A 106 -0.87 8.36 7.55
C ILE A 106 -1.60 7.64 6.40
N TYR A 107 -2.66 8.24 5.90
CA TYR A 107 -3.55 7.62 4.92
C TYR A 107 -3.77 8.53 3.72
N VAL A 108 -3.81 7.94 2.53
CA VAL A 108 -4.30 8.56 1.30
C VAL A 108 -5.51 7.80 0.77
N TRP A 109 -6.33 8.49 -0.02
CA TRP A 109 -7.51 7.93 -0.64
C TRP A 109 -7.14 7.06 -1.84
N GLY A 110 -7.83 5.90 -1.97
CA GLY A 110 -7.89 5.13 -3.19
C GLY A 110 -9.27 5.23 -3.83
N ASN A 111 -9.41 4.78 -5.06
CA ASN A 111 -10.65 4.90 -5.81
C ASN A 111 -11.85 4.18 -5.18
N ASN A 112 -11.62 3.06 -4.49
CA ASN A 112 -12.71 2.33 -3.83
C ASN A 112 -13.17 2.97 -2.52
N ASP A 113 -12.34 3.81 -1.88
CA ASP A 113 -12.74 4.57 -0.70
C ASP A 113 -13.85 5.60 -1.01
N TYR A 114 -14.02 5.96 -2.28
CA TYR A 114 -15.11 6.80 -2.77
C TYR A 114 -16.46 6.05 -2.92
N GLU A 115 -16.46 4.72 -2.86
CA GLU A 115 -17.68 3.91 -2.89
C GLU A 115 -18.45 3.94 -1.56
N VAL A 116 -17.83 4.44 -0.49
CA VAL A 116 -18.45 4.58 0.83
C VAL A 116 -18.71 6.05 1.18
N SER A 117 -19.47 6.30 2.26
CA SER A 117 -19.66 7.68 2.73
C SER A 117 -18.33 8.25 3.23
N GLN A 118 -17.77 9.22 2.48
CA GLN A 118 -16.52 9.90 2.82
C GLN A 118 -16.59 10.56 4.20
N GLN A 119 -17.74 11.16 4.55
CA GLN A 119 -17.94 11.79 5.85
C GLN A 119 -17.82 10.78 6.99
N LYS A 120 -18.43 9.59 6.85
CA LYS A 120 -18.32 8.52 7.85
C LYS A 120 -16.91 7.99 7.95
N LEU A 121 -16.24 7.76 6.80
CA LEU A 121 -14.87 7.28 6.77
C LEU A 121 -13.93 8.30 7.44
N LEU A 122 -14.02 9.59 7.09
CA LEU A 122 -13.25 10.65 7.75
C LEU A 122 -13.51 10.72 9.25
N SER A 123 -14.76 10.54 9.68
CA SER A 123 -15.09 10.52 11.11
C SER A 123 -14.40 9.37 11.85
N LEU A 124 -14.35 8.18 11.24
CA LEU A 124 -13.62 7.04 11.79
C LEU A 124 -12.10 7.30 11.83
N LEU A 125 -11.52 7.76 10.72
CA LEU A 125 -10.09 8.08 10.65
C LEU A 125 -9.69 9.06 11.76
N ARG A 126 -10.46 10.14 11.95
CA ARG A 126 -10.23 11.14 12.99
C ARG A 126 -10.39 10.58 14.41
N ALA A 127 -11.39 9.73 14.66
CA ALA A 127 -11.63 9.11 15.96
C ALA A 127 -10.43 8.29 16.44
N TYR A 128 -9.70 7.67 15.51
CA TYR A 128 -8.49 6.90 15.78
C TYR A 128 -7.18 7.67 15.51
N LYS A 129 -7.26 9.00 15.33
CA LYS A 129 -6.10 9.88 15.10
C LYS A 129 -5.27 9.51 13.86
N VAL A 130 -5.89 8.88 12.86
CA VAL A 130 -5.28 8.69 11.55
C VAL A 130 -5.15 10.07 10.89
N ILE A 131 -4.05 10.31 10.20
CA ILE A 131 -3.77 11.55 9.45
C ILE A 131 -4.16 11.29 7.99
N PRO A 132 -5.37 11.70 7.54
CA PRO A 132 -5.73 11.58 6.13
C PRO A 132 -5.11 12.73 5.37
N LEU A 133 -4.38 12.43 4.31
CA LEU A 133 -3.83 13.40 3.38
C LEU A 133 -4.65 13.41 2.09
N ARG A 134 -5.00 14.61 1.62
CA ARG A 134 -5.74 14.82 0.38
C ARG A 134 -5.15 16.03 -0.33
N ASN A 135 -4.16 15.78 -1.19
CA ASN A 135 -3.40 16.83 -1.89
C ASN A 135 -2.70 17.79 -0.93
N GLU A 136 -2.15 17.26 0.12
CA GLU A 136 -1.50 18.01 1.19
C GLU A 136 -0.31 17.24 1.77
N SER A 137 0.49 17.89 2.58
CA SER A 137 1.63 17.28 3.24
C SER A 137 1.61 17.51 4.75
N VAL A 138 2.30 16.62 5.46
CA VAL A 138 2.51 16.72 6.91
C VAL A 138 3.99 16.60 7.24
N GLN A 139 4.45 17.37 8.22
CA GLN A 139 5.76 17.16 8.83
C GLN A 139 5.62 16.04 9.87
N PHE A 140 6.25 14.91 9.60
CA PHE A 140 6.22 13.75 10.47
C PHE A 140 7.48 13.70 11.34
N ALA A 141 7.29 13.81 12.66
CA ALA A 141 8.36 13.74 13.64
C ALA A 141 8.59 12.31 14.11
N TYR A 142 9.85 11.85 14.12
CA TYR A 142 10.24 10.55 14.64
C TYR A 142 11.63 10.60 15.26
N LYS A 143 11.84 9.98 16.40
CA LYS A 143 13.16 9.84 17.06
C LYS A 143 13.99 11.13 17.17
N GLY A 144 13.35 12.30 17.14
CA GLY A 144 14.00 13.62 17.16
C GLY A 144 14.30 14.19 15.77
N GLU A 145 13.95 13.48 14.70
CA GLU A 145 14.08 13.88 13.30
C GLU A 145 12.72 14.26 12.72
N ASN A 146 12.72 14.88 11.53
CA ASN A 146 11.49 15.20 10.79
C ASN A 146 11.64 14.85 9.31
N VAL A 147 10.57 14.32 8.74
CA VAL A 147 10.43 14.09 7.29
C VAL A 147 9.11 14.69 6.80
N THR A 148 9.06 15.10 5.55
CA THR A 148 7.82 15.54 4.92
C THR A 148 7.14 14.33 4.28
N ILE A 149 5.87 14.10 4.58
CA ILE A 149 5.05 13.09 3.91
C ILE A 149 3.98 13.82 3.12
N CYS A 150 4.05 13.74 1.80
CA CYS A 150 3.10 14.30 0.85
C CYS A 150 2.08 13.22 0.49
N GLY A 151 0.79 13.55 0.52
CA GLY A 151 -0.29 12.66 0.12
C GLY A 151 -1.09 13.23 -1.03
N VAL A 152 -1.17 12.48 -2.14
CA VAL A 152 -1.98 12.85 -3.30
C VAL A 152 -3.27 12.04 -3.29
N ASP A 153 -4.39 12.70 -3.61
CA ASP A 153 -5.69 12.05 -3.77
C ASP A 153 -5.71 11.20 -5.05
N ASP A 154 -6.76 10.43 -5.27
CA ASP A 154 -6.80 9.41 -6.30
C ASP A 154 -6.92 9.98 -7.72
N ILE A 155 -5.96 9.60 -8.59
CA ILE A 155 -5.86 10.02 -9.99
C ILE A 155 -7.04 9.47 -10.81
N ARG A 156 -7.46 8.23 -10.55
CA ARG A 156 -8.54 7.60 -11.29
C ARG A 156 -9.88 8.30 -11.06
N MET A 157 -10.04 8.89 -9.88
CA MET A 157 -11.21 9.71 -9.53
C MET A 157 -11.07 11.15 -10.01
N MET A 158 -9.95 11.53 -10.64
CA MET A 158 -9.63 12.91 -11.06
C MET A 158 -9.69 13.91 -9.90
N MET A 159 -9.23 13.47 -8.72
CA MET A 159 -9.22 14.26 -7.50
C MET A 159 -7.80 14.69 -7.09
N ASP A 160 -6.80 14.27 -7.85
CA ASP A 160 -5.39 14.55 -7.61
C ASP A 160 -5.05 16.04 -7.90
N ASP A 161 -4.25 16.60 -7.00
CA ASP A 161 -3.56 17.88 -7.18
C ASP A 161 -2.13 17.70 -6.65
N TYR A 162 -1.26 17.21 -7.53
CA TYR A 162 0.12 16.90 -7.20
C TYR A 162 0.88 18.14 -6.72
N GLU A 163 0.69 19.29 -7.39
CA GLU A 163 1.36 20.54 -7.05
C GLU A 163 0.98 21.04 -5.65
N ALA A 164 -0.28 20.90 -5.27
CA ALA A 164 -0.71 21.22 -3.92
C ALA A 164 -0.08 20.28 -2.88
N ALA A 165 0.00 18.98 -3.17
CA ALA A 165 0.56 17.99 -2.26
C ALA A 165 2.05 18.25 -1.96
N ILE A 166 2.83 18.65 -2.96
CA ILE A 166 4.28 18.87 -2.82
C ILE A 166 4.66 20.31 -2.47
N ARG A 167 3.69 21.21 -2.32
CA ARG A 167 3.93 22.66 -2.13
C ARG A 167 4.95 22.99 -1.03
N TYR A 168 5.00 22.17 0.01
CA TYR A 168 5.85 22.39 1.18
C TYR A 168 7.02 21.39 1.27
N THR A 169 7.40 20.75 0.16
CA THR A 169 8.65 19.99 0.10
C THR A 169 9.84 20.95 0.24
N ASP A 170 10.89 20.45 0.87
CA ASP A 170 12.15 21.15 1.05
C ASP A 170 13.25 20.29 0.43
N ALA A 171 13.99 20.85 -0.53
CA ALA A 171 15.01 20.10 -1.27
C ALA A 171 16.11 19.52 -0.36
N ASP A 172 16.35 20.15 0.80
CA ASP A 172 17.37 19.72 1.75
C ASP A 172 16.87 18.71 2.78
N LYS A 173 15.53 18.41 2.78
CA LYS A 173 14.89 17.47 3.69
C LYS A 173 14.38 16.24 2.98
N VAL A 174 14.19 15.18 3.74
CA VAL A 174 13.58 13.95 3.23
C VAL A 174 12.10 14.19 2.95
N ASN A 175 11.70 13.96 1.70
CA ASN A 175 10.32 14.09 1.24
C ASN A 175 9.83 12.75 0.70
N LEU A 176 8.77 12.24 1.30
CA LEU A 176 8.11 11.00 0.91
C LEU A 176 6.80 11.32 0.22
N LEU A 177 6.47 10.61 -0.85
CA LEU A 177 5.20 10.73 -1.56
C LEU A 177 4.36 9.48 -1.34
N LEU A 178 3.12 9.65 -0.95
CA LEU A 178 2.13 8.60 -0.84
C LEU A 178 1.00 8.89 -1.82
N CYS A 179 0.76 8.00 -2.76
CA CYS A 179 -0.33 8.09 -3.72
C CYS A 179 -0.83 6.68 -4.05
N HIS A 180 -2.15 6.48 -4.02
CA HIS A 180 -2.71 5.16 -4.28
C HIS A 180 -2.34 4.63 -5.66
N ASN A 181 -2.52 5.44 -6.71
CA ASN A 181 -2.25 5.05 -8.09
C ASN A 181 -0.80 5.37 -8.51
N PRO A 182 -0.01 4.38 -8.99
CA PRO A 182 1.37 4.60 -9.44
C PRO A 182 1.51 5.47 -10.69
N ASP A 183 0.43 5.78 -11.41
CA ASP A 183 0.45 6.72 -12.54
C ASP A 183 0.91 8.14 -12.09
N ILE A 184 0.96 8.42 -10.80
CA ILE A 184 1.56 9.64 -10.23
C ILE A 184 3.01 9.84 -10.70
N HIS A 185 3.72 8.77 -11.04
CA HIS A 185 5.08 8.83 -11.57
C HIS A 185 5.21 9.67 -12.84
N GLU A 186 4.13 9.80 -13.62
CA GLU A 186 4.08 10.62 -14.83
C GLU A 186 4.09 12.13 -14.52
N GLN A 187 3.52 12.51 -13.37
CA GLN A 187 3.46 13.91 -12.92
C GLN A 187 4.74 14.36 -12.21
N MET A 188 5.53 13.41 -11.66
CA MET A 188 6.75 13.70 -10.91
C MET A 188 7.86 14.27 -11.80
N ARG A 189 8.65 15.20 -11.23
CA ARG A 189 9.87 15.77 -11.82
C ARG A 189 11.05 15.56 -10.88
N GLU A 190 12.26 15.47 -11.41
CA GLU A 190 13.48 15.38 -10.58
C GLU A 190 13.67 16.58 -9.66
N SER A 191 13.19 17.75 -10.08
CA SER A 191 13.27 19.00 -9.32
C SER A 191 12.35 19.05 -8.10
N ASP A 192 11.39 18.13 -7.98
CA ASP A 192 10.38 18.16 -6.90
C ASP A 192 10.98 17.73 -5.55
N GLY A 193 12.17 17.15 -5.56
CA GLY A 193 12.92 16.77 -4.35
C GLY A 193 12.30 15.59 -3.58
N ILE A 194 11.44 14.79 -4.23
CA ILE A 194 10.88 13.55 -3.66
C ILE A 194 11.98 12.49 -3.60
N ASP A 195 12.13 11.84 -2.46
CA ASP A 195 13.16 10.81 -2.21
C ASP A 195 12.61 9.39 -2.33
N ALA A 196 11.35 9.18 -1.94
CA ALA A 196 10.69 7.89 -2.11
C ALA A 196 9.18 8.07 -2.36
N VAL A 197 8.59 7.19 -3.18
CA VAL A 197 7.15 7.15 -3.50
C VAL A 197 6.58 5.76 -3.27
N PHE A 198 5.40 5.69 -2.67
CA PHE A 198 4.71 4.46 -2.28
C PHE A 198 3.32 4.41 -2.89
N SER A 199 3.01 3.32 -3.60
CA SER A 199 1.73 3.14 -4.30
C SER A 199 1.20 1.71 -4.22
N GLY A 200 -0.11 1.55 -4.45
CA GLY A 200 -0.84 0.27 -4.55
C GLY A 200 -1.59 0.14 -5.86
N HIS A 201 -2.92 0.00 -5.80
CA HIS A 201 -3.90 0.06 -6.87
C HIS A 201 -3.88 -1.09 -7.88
N THR A 202 -2.72 -1.49 -8.37
CA THR A 202 -2.61 -2.42 -9.51
C THR A 202 -2.90 -3.87 -9.15
N HIS A 203 -2.86 -4.22 -7.86
CA HIS A 203 -2.91 -5.60 -7.34
C HIS A 203 -1.91 -6.56 -8.02
N GLY A 204 -0.90 -6.03 -8.72
CA GLY A 204 -0.03 -6.81 -9.61
C GLY A 204 -0.82 -7.56 -10.68
N GLY A 205 -2.01 -7.04 -11.07
CA GLY A 205 -2.94 -7.69 -11.98
C GLY A 205 -3.77 -8.81 -11.38
N GLN A 206 -3.68 -9.07 -10.08
CA GLN A 206 -4.46 -10.01 -9.25
C GLN A 206 -4.52 -11.46 -9.78
N ILE A 207 -4.93 -11.68 -11.04
CA ILE A 207 -4.96 -12.98 -11.73
C ILE A 207 -4.06 -12.87 -12.96
N ARG A 208 -2.96 -13.63 -12.95
CA ARG A 208 -1.90 -13.62 -13.98
C ARG A 208 -1.52 -15.04 -14.37
N PHE A 209 -1.13 -15.22 -15.62
CA PHE A 209 -0.52 -16.44 -16.14
C PHE A 209 0.94 -16.16 -16.52
N GLY A 210 1.86 -16.46 -15.61
CA GLY A 210 3.26 -16.08 -15.74
C GLY A 210 3.43 -14.55 -15.87
N ARG A 211 4.04 -14.08 -16.96
CA ARG A 211 4.21 -12.65 -17.25
C ARG A 211 2.97 -11.94 -17.77
N PHE A 212 1.94 -12.67 -18.16
CA PHE A 212 0.72 -12.07 -18.73
C PHE A 212 -0.29 -11.73 -17.63
N GLY A 213 -0.74 -10.49 -17.60
CA GLY A 213 -1.73 -9.96 -16.67
C GLY A 213 -2.13 -8.53 -17.06
N PRO A 214 -3.23 -8.00 -16.48
CA PRO A 214 -3.73 -6.65 -16.81
C PRO A 214 -2.79 -5.53 -16.35
N TYR A 215 -1.96 -5.78 -15.32
CA TYR A 215 -0.94 -4.87 -14.81
C TYR A 215 0.36 -5.63 -14.59
N GLU A 216 1.47 -4.92 -14.47
CA GLU A 216 2.73 -5.50 -14.03
C GLU A 216 2.69 -5.88 -12.54
N LEU A 217 3.59 -6.78 -12.15
CA LEU A 217 3.79 -7.08 -10.73
C LEU A 217 4.38 -5.87 -10.03
N GLY A 218 3.92 -5.63 -8.82
CA GLY A 218 4.53 -4.66 -7.93
C GLY A 218 6.00 -4.99 -7.64
N GLY A 219 6.74 -3.98 -7.25
CA GLY A 219 8.17 -4.08 -6.99
C GLY A 219 8.75 -2.74 -6.56
N THR A 220 10.07 -2.70 -6.50
CA THR A 220 10.84 -1.50 -6.17
C THR A 220 11.76 -1.12 -7.32
N GLY A 221 12.10 0.15 -7.42
CA GLY A 221 13.03 0.69 -8.41
C GLY A 221 13.26 2.17 -8.18
N THR A 222 13.63 2.89 -9.25
CA THR A 222 13.87 4.33 -9.20
C THR A 222 13.09 5.03 -10.32
N VAL A 223 12.47 6.15 -9.99
CA VAL A 223 11.76 7.04 -10.93
C VAL A 223 12.11 8.49 -10.60
N LYS A 224 12.53 9.30 -11.58
CA LYS A 224 12.91 10.71 -11.35
C LYS A 224 13.84 10.90 -10.13
N LYS A 225 14.84 10.02 -9.98
CA LYS A 225 15.77 9.90 -8.83
C LYS A 225 15.15 9.43 -7.50
N ALA A 226 13.83 9.40 -7.36
CA ALA A 226 13.16 8.86 -6.18
C ALA A 226 13.16 7.33 -6.20
N HIS A 227 13.34 6.69 -5.05
CA HIS A 227 12.99 5.28 -4.90
C HIS A 227 11.48 5.10 -5.04
N TYR A 228 11.02 4.03 -5.66
CA TYR A 228 9.60 3.69 -5.63
C TYR A 228 9.35 2.30 -5.07
N LEU A 229 8.16 2.13 -4.51
CA LEU A 229 7.57 0.85 -4.18
C LEU A 229 6.12 0.83 -4.67
N ILE A 230 5.79 -0.13 -5.55
CA ILE A 230 4.43 -0.44 -5.96
C ILE A 230 4.05 -1.77 -5.35
N SER A 231 3.00 -1.80 -4.53
CA SER A 231 2.52 -3.01 -3.85
C SER A 231 1.52 -3.77 -4.69
N ASN A 232 1.54 -5.11 -4.60
CA ASN A 232 0.43 -5.94 -5.11
C ASN A 232 -0.83 -5.86 -4.23
N GLY A 233 -0.81 -5.05 -3.16
CA GLY A 233 -1.93 -4.87 -2.26
C GLY A 233 -2.22 -6.07 -1.35
N TYR A 234 -2.91 -5.82 -0.24
CA TYR A 234 -3.24 -6.81 0.77
C TYR A 234 -4.52 -7.60 0.45
N GLY A 235 -5.56 -6.93 0.00
CA GLY A 235 -6.86 -7.51 -0.32
C GLY A 235 -7.01 -7.98 -1.77
N THR A 236 -8.23 -7.98 -2.22
CA THR A 236 -8.62 -8.29 -3.61
C THR A 236 -9.76 -7.37 -4.02
N THR A 237 -9.80 -6.98 -5.28
CA THR A 237 -10.95 -6.29 -5.86
C THR A 237 -11.87 -7.27 -6.60
N LYS A 238 -13.18 -7.01 -6.62
CA LYS A 238 -14.24 -7.75 -7.31
C LYS A 238 -14.40 -9.22 -6.88
N VAL A 239 -13.39 -10.07 -7.12
CA VAL A 239 -13.43 -11.50 -6.80
C VAL A 239 -12.34 -11.88 -5.81
N PRO A 240 -12.60 -12.72 -4.79
CA PRO A 240 -11.62 -13.09 -3.76
C PRO A 240 -10.65 -14.18 -4.26
N LEU A 241 -10.03 -13.96 -5.41
CA LEU A 241 -9.14 -14.92 -6.06
C LEU A 241 -7.85 -14.24 -6.50
N ARG A 242 -6.70 -14.88 -6.29
CA ARG A 242 -5.41 -14.42 -6.80
C ARG A 242 -4.63 -15.57 -7.44
N LEU A 243 -3.99 -15.29 -8.57
CA LEU A 243 -3.09 -16.20 -9.27
C LEU A 243 -1.88 -15.40 -9.79
N GLY A 244 -0.67 -15.83 -9.47
CA GLY A 244 0.55 -15.21 -9.97
C GLY A 244 0.92 -13.86 -9.31
N ALA A 245 0.00 -13.22 -8.57
CA ALA A 245 0.23 -12.00 -7.80
C ALA A 245 -0.21 -12.22 -6.35
N LYS A 246 0.74 -12.52 -5.46
CA LYS A 246 0.45 -12.76 -4.04
C LYS A 246 0.09 -11.46 -3.33
N PRO A 247 -0.82 -11.50 -2.32
CA PRO A 247 -1.05 -10.37 -1.43
C PRO A 247 0.23 -10.05 -0.67
N GLU A 248 0.49 -8.77 -0.43
CA GLU A 248 1.69 -8.35 0.26
C GLU A 248 1.51 -7.07 1.06
N THR A 249 2.36 -6.91 2.04
CA THR A 249 2.61 -5.69 2.81
C THR A 249 4.11 -5.52 2.94
N HIS A 250 4.56 -4.34 3.34
CA HIS A 250 5.97 -4.03 3.28
C HIS A 250 6.45 -3.40 4.60
N MET A 251 7.61 -3.84 5.05
CA MET A 251 8.39 -3.16 6.07
C MET A 251 9.56 -2.48 5.38
N ILE A 252 9.62 -1.16 5.46
CA ILE A 252 10.57 -0.33 4.73
C ILE A 252 11.45 0.37 5.76
N THR A 253 12.76 0.23 5.60
CA THR A 253 13.74 1.00 6.36
C THR A 253 14.35 2.03 5.43
N LEU A 254 14.18 3.32 5.76
CA LEU A 254 14.90 4.41 5.13
C LEU A 254 16.09 4.76 6.02
N CYS A 255 17.28 4.85 5.44
CA CYS A 255 18.51 5.12 6.18
C CYS A 255 19.51 5.94 5.36
N GLY A 256 20.50 6.51 6.03
CA GLY A 256 21.63 7.16 5.39
C GLY A 256 22.66 6.16 4.85
N PRO A 257 23.60 6.62 4.00
CA PRO A 257 24.62 5.76 3.40
C PRO A 257 25.65 5.22 4.42
N ASP A 258 25.74 5.81 5.60
CA ASP A 258 26.70 5.42 6.64
C ASP A 258 26.14 4.39 7.64
N GLU A 259 24.85 3.99 7.51
CA GLU A 259 24.23 2.97 8.35
C GLU A 259 24.61 1.57 7.85
N PRO A 260 25.22 0.71 8.71
CA PRO A 260 25.51 -0.65 8.31
C PRO A 260 24.21 -1.42 8.05
N PHE A 261 24.15 -2.09 6.92
CA PHE A 261 23.08 -3.05 6.63
C PHE A 261 23.08 -4.14 7.73
N SER A 262 22.11 -4.12 8.61
CA SER A 262 21.91 -5.12 9.66
C SER A 262 20.99 -6.25 9.22
#